data_ba642c00aa51e6af54d08906b154dca3
#
_entry.id   ba642c00aa51e6af54d08906b154dca3
#
_cell.length_a   1.000
_cell.length_b   1.000
_cell.length_c   1.000
_cell.angle_alpha   90.00
_cell.angle_beta   90.00
_cell.angle_gamma   90.00
#
_symmetry.space_group_name_H-M   'P 1'
#
loop_
_entity.id
_entity.type
_entity.pdbx_description
1 polymer ?
#
loop_
_entity_poly.entity_id
_entity_poly.type
_entity_poly.pdbx_seq_one_letter_code
_entity_poly.pdbx_strand_id
1 'polypeptide(L)'
;MLLPTTIDGLFLRDLRMDDFDGFSSWQQDPEIARCFAFTRTPRTQDETRRVLTEIVGGAHPESVHLAIVLTGQETGEESFVGVVSLKNRHPIDLHAEFAIVIGAGAHMGKGYGKAAARRMCLYGFETLRLRKIYLNVIADNVRAVRLYEELGFRFEGRFREHFFRDGVWNDLLWYSVFPSELR
;
A
#
# COMPACT_ATOMS: atom_id res chain seq x y z
N MET A 1 6.86 -3.24 15.49
CA MET A 1 7.75 -3.73 14.39
C MET A 1 8.45 -2.54 13.78
N LEU A 2 9.73 -2.68 13.37
CA LEU A 2 10.48 -1.64 12.66
C LEU A 2 11.26 -2.29 11.52
N LEU A 3 11.00 -1.88 10.28
CA LEU A 3 11.59 -2.44 9.07
C LEU A 3 12.28 -1.33 8.26
N PRO A 4 13.60 -1.20 8.29
CA PRO A 4 14.32 -0.21 7.49
C PRO A 4 14.20 -0.54 5.99
N THR A 5 14.22 0.50 5.16
CA THR A 5 14.23 0.38 3.70
C THR A 5 15.65 0.60 3.14
N THR A 6 15.78 0.64 1.83
CA THR A 6 17.04 0.99 1.14
C THR A 6 17.28 2.50 1.07
N ILE A 7 16.33 3.31 1.52
CA ILE A 7 16.47 4.78 1.59
C ILE A 7 16.72 5.15 3.05
N ASP A 8 17.79 5.90 3.28
CA ASP A 8 18.13 6.37 4.62
C ASP A 8 17.01 7.20 5.24
N GLY A 9 16.72 6.96 6.52
CA GLY A 9 15.61 7.58 7.25
C GLY A 9 14.22 7.08 6.88
N LEU A 10 14.04 6.29 5.82
CA LEU A 10 12.75 5.73 5.43
C LEU A 10 12.58 4.31 5.99
N PHE A 11 11.51 4.10 6.75
CA PHE A 11 11.23 2.80 7.36
C PHE A 11 9.72 2.52 7.43
N LEU A 12 9.39 1.25 7.70
CA LEU A 12 8.02 0.80 7.96
C LEU A 12 7.89 0.46 9.44
N ARG A 13 6.80 0.90 10.07
CA ARG A 13 6.46 0.53 11.45
C ARG A 13 4.97 0.25 11.61
N ASP A 14 4.60 -0.34 12.73
CA ASP A 14 3.18 -0.50 13.06
C ASP A 14 2.46 0.84 13.03
N LEU A 15 1.23 0.84 12.51
CA LEU A 15 0.34 1.99 12.57
C LEU A 15 -0.03 2.31 14.03
N ARG A 16 -0.18 3.60 14.32
CA ARG A 16 -0.55 4.13 15.63
C ARG A 16 -1.76 5.05 15.49
N MET A 17 -2.47 5.30 16.58
CA MET A 17 -3.56 6.29 16.56
C MET A 17 -3.06 7.71 16.27
N ASP A 18 -1.81 8.02 16.63
CA ASP A 18 -1.16 9.30 16.34
C ASP A 18 -0.91 9.53 14.84
N ASP A 19 -1.01 8.50 14.01
CA ASP A 19 -0.94 8.61 12.55
C ASP A 19 -2.25 9.12 11.91
N PHE A 20 -3.29 9.38 12.72
CA PHE A 20 -4.63 9.68 12.24
C PHE A 20 -4.67 10.86 11.27
N ASP A 21 -3.99 11.95 11.55
CA ASP A 21 -4.02 13.15 10.71
C ASP A 21 -3.41 12.87 9.33
N GLY A 22 -2.27 12.21 9.30
CA GLY A 22 -1.64 11.76 8.06
C GLY A 22 -2.48 10.72 7.30
N PHE A 23 -3.04 9.75 8.04
CA PHE A 23 -3.90 8.71 7.48
C PHE A 23 -5.22 9.26 6.92
N SER A 24 -5.79 10.30 7.55
CA SER A 24 -7.02 10.95 7.13
C SER A 24 -6.81 11.89 5.94
N SER A 25 -5.70 12.63 5.91
CA SER A 25 -5.44 13.65 4.90
C SER A 25 -5.49 13.11 3.47
N TRP A 26 -4.90 11.94 3.21
CA TRP A 26 -4.89 11.35 1.87
C TRP A 26 -6.22 10.70 1.47
N GLN A 27 -7.07 10.30 2.44
CA GLN A 27 -8.39 9.76 2.13
C GLN A 27 -9.36 10.83 1.62
N GLN A 28 -9.08 12.09 1.94
CA GLN A 28 -9.85 13.24 1.48
C GLN A 28 -9.28 13.87 0.19
N ASP A 29 -8.10 13.43 -0.24
CA ASP A 29 -7.47 13.91 -1.47
C ASP A 29 -8.08 13.21 -2.70
N PRO A 30 -8.78 13.94 -3.60
CA PRO A 30 -9.40 13.36 -4.79
C PRO A 30 -8.41 12.66 -5.71
N GLU A 31 -7.19 13.18 -5.83
CA GLU A 31 -6.15 12.59 -6.69
C GLU A 31 -5.69 11.24 -6.16
N ILE A 32 -5.62 11.08 -4.84
CA ILE A 32 -5.29 9.80 -4.20
C ILE A 32 -6.49 8.84 -4.26
N ALA A 33 -7.70 9.35 -3.97
CA ALA A 33 -8.92 8.55 -4.03
C ALA A 33 -9.15 7.92 -5.42
N ARG A 34 -8.76 8.62 -6.48
CA ARG A 34 -8.80 8.11 -7.87
C ARG A 34 -7.89 6.91 -8.12
N CYS A 35 -6.89 6.69 -7.30
CA CYS A 35 -5.98 5.55 -7.42
C CYS A 35 -6.55 4.24 -6.85
N PHE A 36 -7.67 4.29 -6.12
CA PHE A 36 -8.27 3.12 -5.49
C PHE A 36 -9.48 2.61 -6.25
N ALA A 37 -9.48 1.34 -6.61
CA ALA A 37 -10.63 0.69 -7.25
C ALA A 37 -11.88 0.60 -6.35
N PHE A 38 -11.70 0.63 -5.02
CA PHE A 38 -12.77 0.30 -4.06
C PHE A 38 -13.35 1.49 -3.31
N THR A 39 -12.68 2.63 -3.29
CA THR A 39 -13.17 3.83 -2.59
C THR A 39 -13.84 4.75 -3.60
N ARG A 40 -15.18 4.74 -3.63
CA ARG A 40 -15.95 5.59 -4.56
C ARG A 40 -16.19 6.99 -4.04
N THR A 41 -16.10 7.17 -2.74
CA THR A 41 -16.28 8.46 -2.06
C THR A 41 -15.22 8.62 -0.97
N PRO A 42 -14.73 9.84 -0.73
CA PRO A 42 -13.92 10.11 0.43
C PRO A 42 -14.63 9.66 1.70
N ARG A 43 -13.91 8.99 2.60
CA ARG A 43 -14.46 8.61 3.90
C ARG A 43 -14.58 9.84 4.78
N THR A 44 -15.61 9.86 5.65
CA THR A 44 -15.70 10.84 6.72
C THR A 44 -14.55 10.62 7.74
N GLN A 45 -14.26 11.64 8.53
CA GLN A 45 -13.24 11.51 9.59
C GLN A 45 -13.58 10.39 10.59
N ASP A 46 -14.88 10.23 10.92
CA ASP A 46 -15.34 9.19 11.85
C ASP A 46 -15.16 7.79 11.27
N GLU A 47 -15.47 7.59 9.99
CA GLU A 47 -15.22 6.33 9.29
C GLU A 47 -13.73 6.02 9.21
N THR A 48 -12.91 7.04 8.94
CA THR A 48 -11.46 6.90 8.89
C THR A 48 -10.90 6.52 10.26
N ARG A 49 -11.37 7.19 11.33
CA ARG A 49 -10.96 6.90 12.71
C ARG A 49 -11.34 5.48 13.11
N ARG A 50 -12.55 5.03 12.77
CA ARG A 50 -12.99 3.66 13.02
C ARG A 50 -12.08 2.65 12.34
N VAL A 51 -11.78 2.83 11.04
CA VAL A 51 -10.90 1.94 10.28
C VAL A 51 -9.49 1.90 10.90
N LEU A 52 -8.92 3.05 11.27
CA LEU A 52 -7.62 3.07 11.91
C LEU A 52 -7.64 2.36 13.27
N THR A 53 -8.71 2.55 14.06
CA THR A 53 -8.89 1.87 15.35
C THR A 53 -8.96 0.36 15.18
N GLU A 54 -9.71 -0.14 14.18
CA GLU A 54 -9.79 -1.56 13.86
C GLU A 54 -8.43 -2.15 13.48
N ILE A 55 -7.67 -1.44 12.64
CA ILE A 55 -6.32 -1.86 12.23
C ILE A 55 -5.37 -1.89 13.44
N VAL A 56 -5.31 -0.82 14.22
CA VAL A 56 -4.42 -0.71 15.40
C VAL A 56 -4.83 -1.71 16.48
N GLY A 57 -6.13 -1.97 16.63
CA GLY A 57 -6.69 -2.96 17.56
C GLY A 57 -6.52 -4.41 17.13
N GLY A 58 -5.97 -4.67 15.92
CA GLY A 58 -5.73 -6.03 15.42
C GLY A 58 -6.99 -6.78 15.02
N ALA A 59 -8.05 -6.08 14.59
CA ALA A 59 -9.32 -6.68 14.16
C ALA A 59 -9.17 -7.61 12.93
N HIS A 60 -8.07 -7.48 12.19
CA HIS A 60 -7.80 -8.23 10.96
C HIS A 60 -6.48 -9.01 11.06
N PRO A 61 -6.43 -10.13 11.80
CA PRO A 61 -5.18 -10.87 12.05
C PRO A 61 -4.57 -11.49 10.79
N GLU A 62 -5.38 -11.67 9.73
CA GLU A 62 -4.92 -12.10 8.41
C GLU A 62 -4.25 -10.99 7.60
N SER A 63 -4.22 -9.76 8.12
CA SER A 63 -3.68 -8.60 7.42
C SER A 63 -2.57 -7.93 8.23
N VAL A 64 -1.59 -7.36 7.52
CA VAL A 64 -0.53 -6.53 8.10
C VAL A 64 -0.58 -5.18 7.42
N HIS A 65 -0.71 -4.12 8.22
CA HIS A 65 -0.74 -2.74 7.77
C HIS A 65 0.36 -1.95 8.48
N LEU A 66 1.29 -1.38 7.72
CA LEU A 66 2.42 -0.62 8.26
C LEU A 66 2.39 0.82 7.76
N ALA A 67 2.68 1.75 8.67
CA ALA A 67 3.00 3.12 8.30
C ALA A 67 4.34 3.17 7.57
N ILE A 68 4.39 3.95 6.50
CA ILE A 68 5.62 4.36 5.84
C ILE A 68 6.01 5.70 6.46
N VAL A 69 7.19 5.77 7.05
CA VAL A 69 7.63 6.92 7.83
C VAL A 69 9.02 7.36 7.40
N LEU A 70 9.22 8.66 7.31
CA LEU A 70 10.51 9.28 7.06
C LEU A 70 10.97 10.03 8.32
N THR A 71 12.15 9.73 8.82
CA THR A 71 12.77 10.47 9.93
C THR A 71 13.59 11.63 9.37
N GLY A 72 13.35 12.82 9.88
CA GLY A 72 14.19 13.98 9.62
C GLY A 72 15.61 13.78 10.16
N GLN A 73 16.63 13.95 9.32
CA GLN A 73 18.03 13.69 9.71
C GLN A 73 18.50 14.62 10.84
N GLU A 74 18.00 15.85 10.89
CA GLU A 74 18.41 16.85 11.89
C GLU A 74 17.49 16.88 13.13
N THR A 75 16.20 16.67 12.94
CA THR A 75 15.20 16.81 14.01
C THR A 75 14.87 15.49 14.71
N GLY A 76 15.11 14.35 14.04
CA GLY A 76 14.65 13.05 14.51
C GLY A 76 13.13 12.87 14.47
N GLU A 77 12.39 13.86 13.96
CA GLU A 77 10.94 13.81 13.88
C GLU A 77 10.47 12.87 12.76
N GLU A 78 9.44 12.10 13.04
CA GLU A 78 8.80 11.21 12.07
C GLU A 78 7.78 11.98 11.23
N SER A 79 7.91 11.89 9.89
CA SER A 79 6.90 12.32 8.94
C SER A 79 6.16 11.13 8.39
N PHE A 80 4.83 11.11 8.51
CA PHE A 80 3.99 10.08 7.93
C PHE A 80 3.93 10.25 6.39
N VAL A 81 4.39 9.23 5.66
CA VAL A 81 4.48 9.23 4.19
C VAL A 81 3.32 8.49 3.55
N GLY A 82 2.80 7.46 4.22
CA GLY A 82 1.73 6.64 3.67
C GLY A 82 1.54 5.32 4.41
N VAL A 83 0.86 4.38 3.76
CA VAL A 83 0.60 3.04 4.30
C VAL A 83 0.93 1.99 3.25
N VAL A 84 1.51 0.87 3.70
CA VAL A 84 1.71 -0.33 2.90
C VAL A 84 1.13 -1.54 3.62
N SER A 85 0.52 -2.45 2.88
CA SER A 85 -0.24 -3.56 3.45
C SER A 85 -0.02 -4.87 2.70
N LEU A 86 -0.08 -5.97 3.46
CA LEU A 86 -0.36 -7.33 2.97
C LEU A 86 -1.67 -7.76 3.60
N LYS A 87 -2.72 -7.89 2.79
CA LYS A 87 -4.09 -8.19 3.23
C LYS A 87 -4.49 -9.60 2.84
N ASN A 88 -5.54 -10.12 3.48
CA ASN A 88 -6.19 -11.36 3.08
C ASN A 88 -5.18 -12.52 2.98
N ARG A 89 -4.25 -12.63 3.94
CA ARG A 89 -3.29 -13.73 3.98
C ARG A 89 -4.02 -15.07 4.05
N HIS A 90 -3.76 -15.92 3.07
CA HIS A 90 -4.30 -17.26 3.07
C HIS A 90 -3.31 -18.23 3.75
N PRO A 91 -3.70 -18.91 4.85
CA PRO A 91 -2.74 -19.67 5.66
C PRO A 91 -2.28 -20.98 5.01
N ILE A 92 -3.06 -21.52 4.06
CA ILE A 92 -2.74 -22.77 3.35
C ILE A 92 -2.04 -22.46 2.02
N ASP A 93 -2.62 -21.56 1.21
CA ASP A 93 -2.11 -21.26 -0.12
C ASP A 93 -0.92 -20.27 -0.09
N LEU A 94 -0.64 -19.70 1.09
CA LEU A 94 0.51 -18.83 1.36
C LEU A 94 0.61 -17.63 0.39
N HIS A 95 -0.52 -17.01 0.10
CA HIS A 95 -0.57 -15.76 -0.68
C HIS A 95 -1.18 -14.63 0.14
N ALA A 96 -0.93 -13.39 -0.31
CA ALA A 96 -1.56 -12.19 0.23
C ALA A 96 -1.75 -11.13 -0.86
N GLU A 97 -2.72 -10.25 -0.66
CA GLU A 97 -2.96 -9.09 -1.50
C GLU A 97 -2.10 -7.91 -1.03
N PHE A 98 -1.30 -7.36 -1.92
CA PHE A 98 -0.49 -6.17 -1.68
C PHE A 98 -1.29 -4.90 -1.96
N ALA A 99 -1.13 -3.90 -1.10
CA ALA A 99 -1.63 -2.55 -1.35
C ALA A 99 -0.65 -1.50 -0.80
N ILE A 100 -0.55 -0.37 -1.49
CA ILE A 100 0.26 0.77 -1.05
C ILE A 100 -0.43 2.08 -1.38
N VAL A 101 -0.29 3.03 -0.46
CA VAL A 101 -0.69 4.42 -0.62
C VAL A 101 0.47 5.31 -0.20
N ILE A 102 0.85 6.22 -1.04
CA ILE A 102 1.74 7.32 -0.68
C ILE A 102 0.88 8.58 -0.59
N GLY A 103 0.97 9.26 0.54
CA GLY A 103 0.30 10.54 0.76
C GLY A 103 0.74 11.60 -0.26
N ALA A 104 -0.12 12.61 -0.46
CA ALA A 104 0.02 13.61 -1.52
C ALA A 104 1.30 14.47 -1.45
N GLY A 105 1.62 15.09 -2.56
CA GLY A 105 2.51 16.23 -2.67
C GLY A 105 3.99 15.92 -2.43
N ALA A 106 4.53 16.40 -1.33
CA ALA A 106 5.97 16.46 -1.05
C ALA A 106 6.72 15.11 -1.07
N HIS A 107 6.01 13.98 -0.98
CA HIS A 107 6.59 12.63 -0.92
C HIS A 107 6.56 11.89 -2.26
N MET A 108 5.86 12.41 -3.27
CA MET A 108 5.77 11.77 -4.58
C MET A 108 7.06 11.93 -5.41
N GLY A 109 7.38 10.94 -6.24
CA GLY A 109 8.54 10.98 -7.15
C GLY A 109 9.91 10.75 -6.51
N LYS A 110 10.00 10.60 -5.18
CA LYS A 110 11.26 10.41 -4.44
C LYS A 110 11.70 8.96 -4.26
N GLY A 111 11.00 8.00 -4.88
CA GLY A 111 11.33 6.58 -4.75
C GLY A 111 10.79 5.91 -3.48
N TYR A 112 10.16 6.65 -2.57
CA TYR A 112 9.66 6.12 -1.29
C TYR A 112 8.68 4.96 -1.47
N GLY A 113 7.76 5.07 -2.44
CA GLY A 113 6.82 3.99 -2.75
C GLY A 113 7.51 2.70 -3.18
N LYS A 114 8.56 2.80 -4.01
CA LYS A 114 9.33 1.63 -4.48
C LYS A 114 10.08 0.97 -3.34
N ALA A 115 10.78 1.74 -2.52
CA ALA A 115 11.54 1.25 -1.38
C ALA A 115 10.61 0.58 -0.34
N ALA A 116 9.48 1.21 -0.02
CA ALA A 116 8.49 0.67 0.91
C ALA A 116 7.84 -0.61 0.39
N ALA A 117 7.42 -0.63 -0.89
CA ALA A 117 6.82 -1.79 -1.53
C ALA A 117 7.78 -2.99 -1.55
N ARG A 118 9.03 -2.76 -1.96
CA ARG A 118 10.07 -3.79 -1.95
C ARG A 118 10.28 -4.36 -0.54
N ARG A 119 10.39 -3.49 0.46
CA ARG A 119 10.60 -3.90 1.86
C ARG A 119 9.43 -4.72 2.40
N MET A 120 8.19 -4.33 2.06
CA MET A 120 6.99 -5.08 2.46
C MET A 120 6.91 -6.44 1.77
N CYS A 121 7.27 -6.55 0.49
CA CYS A 121 7.33 -7.83 -0.21
C CYS A 121 8.39 -8.75 0.43
N LEU A 122 9.58 -8.24 0.74
CA LEU A 122 10.61 -9.01 1.45
C LEU A 122 10.10 -9.51 2.81
N TYR A 123 9.45 -8.65 3.59
CA TYR A 123 8.82 -9.07 4.84
C TYR A 123 7.79 -10.19 4.64
N GLY A 124 6.96 -10.07 3.60
CA GLY A 124 6.00 -11.11 3.23
C GLY A 124 6.67 -12.45 2.92
N PHE A 125 7.73 -12.45 2.15
CA PHE A 125 8.43 -13.68 1.76
C PHE A 125 9.30 -14.27 2.87
N GLU A 126 10.08 -13.45 3.56
CA GLU A 126 11.08 -13.91 4.52
C GLU A 126 10.47 -14.21 5.90
N THR A 127 9.55 -13.36 6.37
CA THR A 127 8.97 -13.45 7.72
C THR A 127 7.62 -14.17 7.73
N LEU A 128 6.71 -13.77 6.83
CA LEU A 128 5.38 -14.38 6.76
C LEU A 128 5.36 -15.68 5.93
N ARG A 129 6.49 -16.03 5.30
CA ARG A 129 6.66 -17.24 4.48
C ARG A 129 5.64 -17.36 3.34
N LEU A 130 5.24 -16.23 2.78
CA LEU A 130 4.35 -16.23 1.62
C LEU A 130 5.05 -16.84 0.41
N ARG A 131 4.27 -17.58 -0.37
CA ARG A 131 4.71 -18.14 -1.66
C ARG A 131 4.48 -17.13 -2.79
N LYS A 132 3.40 -16.34 -2.71
CA LYS A 132 2.96 -15.40 -3.77
C LYS A 132 2.41 -14.13 -3.14
N ILE A 133 2.75 -13.00 -3.71
CA ILE A 133 2.10 -11.71 -3.42
C ILE A 133 1.44 -11.24 -4.71
N TYR A 134 0.15 -10.89 -4.63
CA TYR A 134 -0.62 -10.41 -5.77
C TYR A 134 -1.22 -9.03 -5.48
N LEU A 135 -1.61 -8.33 -6.52
CA LEU A 135 -2.30 -7.05 -6.41
C LEU A 135 -3.25 -6.83 -7.58
N ASN A 136 -4.15 -5.89 -7.41
CA ASN A 136 -4.90 -5.33 -8.52
C ASN A 136 -4.64 -3.82 -8.61
N VAL A 137 -4.72 -3.30 -9.82
CA VAL A 137 -4.48 -1.89 -10.13
C VAL A 137 -5.39 -1.43 -11.27
N ILE A 138 -5.87 -0.20 -11.19
CA ILE A 138 -6.64 0.43 -12.25
C ILE A 138 -5.73 0.58 -13.48
N ALA A 139 -6.21 0.20 -14.66
CA ALA A 139 -5.41 0.22 -15.90
C ALA A 139 -4.83 1.61 -16.20
N ASP A 140 -5.54 2.67 -15.86
CA ASP A 140 -5.13 4.07 -16.09
C ASP A 140 -4.12 4.58 -15.06
N ASN A 141 -3.87 3.83 -13.99
CA ASN A 141 -2.83 4.18 -13.01
C ASN A 141 -1.45 3.74 -13.50
N VAL A 142 -1.01 4.33 -14.62
CA VAL A 142 0.25 3.99 -15.31
C VAL A 142 1.46 4.08 -14.36
N ARG A 143 1.43 5.02 -13.41
CA ARG A 143 2.51 5.17 -12.43
C ARG A 143 2.64 3.95 -11.51
N ALA A 144 1.53 3.45 -11.00
CA ALA A 144 1.53 2.26 -10.15
C ALA A 144 1.89 1.01 -10.95
N VAL A 145 1.38 0.87 -12.18
CA VAL A 145 1.72 -0.24 -13.09
C VAL A 145 3.24 -0.31 -13.27
N ARG A 146 3.89 0.80 -13.65
CA ARG A 146 5.35 0.86 -13.81
C ARG A 146 6.10 0.49 -12.53
N LEU A 147 5.65 1.00 -11.38
CA LEU A 147 6.23 0.66 -10.09
C LEU A 147 6.24 -0.86 -9.85
N TYR A 148 5.11 -1.52 -10.11
CA TYR A 148 4.97 -2.96 -9.89
C TYR A 148 5.82 -3.77 -10.88
N GLU A 149 5.85 -3.41 -12.16
CA GLU A 149 6.70 -4.05 -13.17
C GLU A 149 8.18 -3.90 -12.85
N GLU A 150 8.62 -2.73 -12.39
CA GLU A 150 9.99 -2.49 -11.95
C GLU A 150 10.38 -3.33 -10.72
N LEU A 151 9.44 -3.64 -9.84
CA LEU A 151 9.63 -4.52 -8.69
C LEU A 151 9.61 -6.01 -9.04
N GLY A 152 9.31 -6.36 -10.29
CA GLY A 152 9.27 -7.74 -10.77
C GLY A 152 7.89 -8.37 -10.74
N PHE A 153 6.83 -7.62 -10.43
CA PHE A 153 5.47 -8.12 -10.57
C PHE A 153 5.16 -8.39 -12.05
N ARG A 154 4.51 -9.50 -12.31
CA ARG A 154 4.12 -9.93 -13.65
C ARG A 154 2.60 -9.85 -13.80
N PHE A 155 2.17 -9.43 -14.97
CA PHE A 155 0.77 -9.38 -15.37
C PHE A 155 0.15 -10.78 -15.43
N GLU A 156 -1.00 -10.97 -14.77
CA GLU A 156 -1.75 -12.23 -14.76
C GLU A 156 -3.08 -12.15 -15.51
N GLY A 157 -3.68 -10.95 -15.59
CA GLY A 157 -4.95 -10.84 -16.27
C GLY A 157 -5.59 -9.46 -16.20
N ARG A 158 -6.62 -9.26 -17.00
CA ARG A 158 -7.37 -8.02 -17.11
C ARG A 158 -8.86 -8.31 -16.94
N PHE A 159 -9.49 -7.65 -15.98
CA PHE A 159 -10.94 -7.61 -15.84
C PHE A 159 -11.44 -6.37 -16.58
N ARG A 160 -12.07 -6.58 -17.72
CA ARG A 160 -12.57 -5.49 -18.57
C ARG A 160 -13.80 -4.86 -17.93
N GLU A 161 -13.88 -3.51 -17.98
CA GLU A 161 -15.04 -2.74 -17.50
C GLU A 161 -15.50 -3.17 -16.11
N HIS A 162 -14.52 -3.40 -15.21
CA HIS A 162 -14.79 -4.04 -13.93
C HIS A 162 -15.45 -3.12 -12.90
N PHE A 163 -15.23 -1.82 -13.03
CA PHE A 163 -15.89 -0.86 -12.13
C PHE A 163 -16.19 0.47 -12.82
N PHE A 164 -17.28 1.11 -12.39
CA PHE A 164 -17.73 2.39 -12.92
C PHE A 164 -17.28 3.52 -12.01
N ARG A 165 -16.60 4.54 -12.58
CA ARG A 165 -16.15 5.74 -11.87
C ARG A 165 -16.18 6.95 -12.80
N ASP A 166 -16.64 8.09 -12.29
CA ASP A 166 -16.67 9.39 -12.98
C ASP A 166 -17.28 9.30 -14.39
N GLY A 167 -18.36 8.50 -14.54
CA GLY A 167 -19.03 8.31 -15.82
C GLY A 167 -18.35 7.33 -16.78
N VAL A 168 -17.24 6.68 -16.37
CA VAL A 168 -16.45 5.79 -17.22
C VAL A 168 -16.31 4.40 -16.59
N TRP A 169 -16.41 3.37 -17.44
CA TRP A 169 -16.04 2.00 -17.08
C TRP A 169 -14.53 1.83 -17.11
N ASN A 170 -13.98 1.27 -16.06
CA ASN A 170 -12.54 1.10 -15.88
C ASN A 170 -12.17 -0.37 -15.80
N ASP A 171 -11.06 -0.72 -16.42
CA ASP A 171 -10.47 -2.04 -16.33
C ASP A 171 -9.59 -2.18 -15.08
N LEU A 172 -9.54 -3.39 -14.56
CA LEU A 172 -8.68 -3.76 -13.46
C LEU A 172 -7.64 -4.77 -13.93
N LEU A 173 -6.37 -4.46 -13.71
CA LEU A 173 -5.25 -5.32 -14.03
C LEU A 173 -4.81 -6.09 -12.79
N TRP A 174 -4.52 -7.37 -12.94
CA TRP A 174 -3.99 -8.23 -11.91
C TRP A 174 -2.52 -8.54 -12.16
N TYR A 175 -1.73 -8.41 -11.12
CA TYR A 175 -0.29 -8.68 -11.11
C TYR A 175 0.08 -9.56 -9.94
N SER A 176 1.15 -10.33 -10.06
CA SER A 176 1.73 -11.05 -8.94
C SER A 176 3.26 -11.12 -9.03
N VAL A 177 3.88 -11.44 -7.89
CA VAL A 177 5.31 -11.66 -7.78
C VAL A 177 5.59 -12.85 -6.88
N PHE A 178 6.59 -13.66 -7.26
CA PHE A 178 7.16 -14.73 -6.45
C PHE A 178 8.52 -14.30 -5.86
N PRO A 179 9.03 -14.99 -4.81
CA PRO A 179 10.30 -14.60 -4.17
C PRO A 179 11.47 -14.44 -5.14
N SER A 180 11.58 -15.32 -6.15
CA SER A 180 12.66 -15.31 -7.15
C SER A 180 12.53 -14.20 -8.20
N GLU A 181 11.41 -13.51 -8.27
CA GLU A 181 11.13 -12.47 -9.27
C GLU A 181 11.29 -11.05 -8.71
N LEU A 182 11.26 -10.91 -7.38
CA LEU A 182 11.36 -9.61 -6.70
C LEU A 182 12.74 -8.98 -6.96
N ARG A 183 12.72 -7.71 -7.43
CA ARG A 183 13.90 -6.92 -7.80
C ARG A 183 14.24 -5.83 -6.80
#